data_18a7e4c09dd5959deccf6800de220d91
#
_entry.id   18a7e4c09dd5959deccf6800de220d91
#
_cell.length_a   1.000
_cell.length_b   1.000
_cell.length_c   1.000
_cell.angle_alpha   90.00
_cell.angle_beta   90.00
_cell.angle_gamma   90.00
#
_symmetry.space_group_name_H-M   'P 1'
#
loop_
_entity.id
_entity.type
_entity.pdbx_description
1 polymer ?
#
loop_
_entity_poly.entity_id
_entity_poly.type
_entity_poly.pdbx_seq_one_letter_code
_entity_poly.pdbx_strand_id
1 'polypeptide(L)'
;MKKMMFMAMMMVMTISANAMSYNAAKNEALFLSDKMAYELNLTAAQYEAVYEINLDYLLSVNGHNDTFGIWWDRRNADLRFVLNAWQYDKYMSCAYFYRPVAWKSGGWSFGIYSHYDRNRFYHARPTVFVTYKGGNNHKSDRFYADRHVTKPAVHHNNHNIHNNHDIHNSTRPNTNTGTWHNTNTGRTHGNGNGHGNGSGHFGRK
;
A
#
# COMPACT_ATOMS: atom_id res chain seq x y z
N MET A 1 -23.21 -70.94 6.46
CA MET A 1 -22.18 -70.08 5.80
C MET A 1 -22.74 -68.69 5.74
N LYS A 2 -22.33 -67.83 6.71
CA LYS A 2 -22.79 -66.44 6.83
C LYS A 2 -21.89 -65.57 5.93
N LYS A 3 -22.49 -65.03 4.88
CA LYS A 3 -21.79 -64.05 4.02
C LYS A 3 -21.76 -62.72 4.78
N MET A 4 -20.60 -62.38 5.34
CA MET A 4 -20.33 -61.03 5.84
C MET A 4 -20.21 -60.09 4.66
N MET A 5 -21.19 -59.27 4.47
CA MET A 5 -21.23 -58.17 3.52
C MET A 5 -20.55 -56.98 4.20
N PHE A 6 -19.28 -56.77 3.91
CA PHE A 6 -18.55 -55.56 4.28
C PHE A 6 -19.10 -54.39 3.45
N MET A 7 -20.03 -53.66 4.03
CA MET A 7 -20.49 -52.40 3.50
C MET A 7 -19.39 -51.37 3.82
N ALA A 8 -18.47 -51.13 2.85
CA ALA A 8 -17.53 -50.02 2.92
C ALA A 8 -18.34 -48.74 2.83
N MET A 9 -18.64 -48.16 3.97
CA MET A 9 -19.21 -46.84 4.09
C MET A 9 -18.12 -45.83 3.71
N MET A 10 -18.08 -45.48 2.43
CA MET A 10 -17.32 -44.33 1.98
C MET A 10 -17.89 -43.11 2.67
N MET A 11 -17.20 -42.69 3.74
CA MET A 11 -17.43 -41.40 4.36
C MET A 11 -16.89 -40.37 3.35
N VAL A 12 -17.78 -39.88 2.50
CA VAL A 12 -17.50 -38.72 1.66
C VAL A 12 -17.33 -37.57 2.63
N MET A 13 -16.10 -37.27 3.00
CA MET A 13 -15.80 -36.02 3.66
C MET A 13 -16.13 -34.92 2.65
N THR A 14 -17.31 -34.36 2.75
CA THR A 14 -17.65 -33.10 2.12
C THR A 14 -16.70 -32.07 2.72
N ILE A 15 -15.63 -31.77 1.98
CA ILE A 15 -14.82 -30.59 2.25
C ILE A 15 -15.79 -29.43 2.04
N SER A 16 -16.37 -28.94 3.13
CA SER A 16 -17.15 -27.72 3.09
C SER A 16 -16.23 -26.63 2.56
N ALA A 17 -16.38 -26.26 1.29
CA ALA A 17 -15.73 -25.12 0.74
C ALA A 17 -16.22 -23.91 1.53
N ASN A 18 -15.40 -23.40 2.42
CA ASN A 18 -15.72 -22.23 3.25
C ASN A 18 -15.50 -20.91 2.47
N ALA A 19 -15.64 -20.99 1.15
CA ALA A 19 -15.60 -19.84 0.27
C ALA A 19 -16.63 -18.80 0.72
N MET A 20 -16.25 -17.55 0.67
CA MET A 20 -17.15 -16.45 0.94
C MET A 20 -18.22 -16.38 -0.17
N SER A 21 -19.50 -16.20 0.22
CA SER A 21 -20.54 -15.99 -0.81
C SER A 21 -20.24 -14.71 -1.60
N TYR A 22 -20.64 -14.67 -2.87
CA TYR A 22 -20.42 -13.50 -3.74
C TYR A 22 -20.92 -12.20 -3.10
N ASN A 23 -22.12 -12.22 -2.51
CA ASN A 23 -22.68 -11.03 -1.87
C ASN A 23 -21.90 -10.60 -0.62
N ALA A 24 -21.42 -11.55 0.18
CA ALA A 24 -20.57 -11.26 1.32
C ALA A 24 -19.24 -10.66 0.85
N ALA A 25 -18.54 -11.31 -0.08
CA ALA A 25 -17.29 -10.80 -0.66
C ALA A 25 -17.45 -9.39 -1.26
N LYS A 26 -18.56 -9.16 -1.97
CA LYS A 26 -18.89 -7.87 -2.58
C LYS A 26 -19.04 -6.74 -1.56
N ASN A 27 -19.74 -7.00 -0.47
CA ASN A 27 -19.97 -6.02 0.59
C ASN A 27 -18.71 -5.78 1.42
N GLU A 28 -17.95 -6.82 1.72
CA GLU A 28 -16.69 -6.71 2.45
C GLU A 28 -15.62 -5.99 1.60
N ALA A 29 -15.54 -6.27 0.30
CA ALA A 29 -14.67 -5.54 -0.63
C ALA A 29 -15.02 -4.05 -0.68
N LEU A 30 -16.32 -3.71 -0.72
CA LEU A 30 -16.76 -2.32 -0.69
C LEU A 30 -16.34 -1.62 0.61
N PHE A 31 -16.60 -2.26 1.75
CA PHE A 31 -16.27 -1.69 3.05
C PHE A 31 -14.75 -1.48 3.19
N LEU A 32 -13.96 -2.49 2.86
CA LEU A 32 -12.50 -2.42 2.91
C LEU A 32 -11.96 -1.31 1.99
N SER A 33 -12.46 -1.25 0.76
CA SER A 33 -12.01 -0.27 -0.23
C SER A 33 -12.41 1.15 0.12
N ASP A 34 -13.58 1.38 0.73
CA ASP A 34 -14.00 2.69 1.23
C ASP A 34 -13.05 3.21 2.33
N LYS A 35 -12.63 2.34 3.26
CA LYS A 35 -11.68 2.74 4.30
C LYS A 35 -10.28 2.98 3.74
N MET A 36 -9.85 2.16 2.77
CA MET A 36 -8.60 2.41 2.04
C MET A 36 -8.67 3.74 1.29
N ALA A 37 -9.79 4.06 0.62
CA ALA A 37 -9.97 5.32 -0.07
C ALA A 37 -9.86 6.51 0.88
N TYR A 38 -10.48 6.42 2.04
CA TYR A 38 -10.43 7.45 3.07
C TYR A 38 -9.03 7.64 3.64
N GLU A 39 -8.37 6.58 4.10
CA GLU A 39 -7.07 6.69 4.77
C GLU A 39 -5.90 6.97 3.81
N LEU A 40 -5.95 6.40 2.61
CA LEU A 40 -4.89 6.53 1.62
C LEU A 40 -5.13 7.70 0.67
N ASN A 41 -6.23 8.44 0.84
CA ASN A 41 -6.64 9.54 -0.02
C ASN A 41 -6.62 9.14 -1.50
N LEU A 42 -7.36 8.09 -1.84
CA LEU A 42 -7.41 7.56 -3.19
C LEU A 42 -8.19 8.48 -4.13
N THR A 43 -7.73 8.58 -5.38
CA THR A 43 -8.56 9.15 -6.45
C THR A 43 -9.74 8.23 -6.76
N ALA A 44 -10.77 8.74 -7.44
CA ALA A 44 -11.92 7.93 -7.86
C ALA A 44 -11.48 6.71 -8.69
N ALA A 45 -10.54 6.90 -9.63
CA ALA A 45 -9.99 5.81 -10.45
C ALA A 45 -9.23 4.76 -9.64
N GLN A 46 -8.48 5.20 -8.61
CA GLN A 46 -7.82 4.28 -7.69
C GLN A 46 -8.84 3.53 -6.83
N TYR A 47 -9.88 4.20 -6.34
CA TYR A 47 -10.92 3.57 -5.52
C TYR A 47 -11.65 2.46 -6.30
N GLU A 48 -11.97 2.69 -7.57
CA GLU A 48 -12.55 1.67 -8.44
C GLU A 48 -11.63 0.46 -8.60
N ALA A 49 -10.37 0.68 -8.94
CA ALA A 49 -9.39 -0.39 -9.11
C ALA A 49 -9.14 -1.16 -7.79
N VAL A 50 -9.04 -0.45 -6.66
CA VAL A 50 -8.88 -1.07 -5.33
C VAL A 50 -10.09 -1.93 -4.95
N TYR A 51 -11.31 -1.49 -5.31
CA TYR A 51 -12.50 -2.30 -5.10
C TYR A 51 -12.46 -3.59 -5.93
N GLU A 52 -12.12 -3.51 -7.21
CA GLU A 52 -11.99 -4.70 -8.08
C GLU A 52 -10.95 -5.68 -7.52
N ILE A 53 -9.76 -5.18 -7.12
CA ILE A 53 -8.68 -6.00 -6.55
C ILE A 53 -9.09 -6.67 -5.25
N ASN A 54 -9.76 -5.95 -4.36
CA ASN A 54 -10.24 -6.50 -3.10
C ASN A 54 -11.34 -7.55 -3.31
N LEU A 55 -12.26 -7.32 -4.25
CA LEU A 55 -13.31 -8.28 -4.58
C LEU A 55 -12.71 -9.57 -5.15
N ASP A 56 -11.76 -9.48 -6.07
CA ASP A 56 -11.08 -10.63 -6.65
C ASP A 56 -10.37 -11.48 -5.60
N TYR A 57 -9.68 -10.82 -4.67
CA TYR A 57 -9.03 -11.51 -3.57
C TYR A 57 -10.05 -12.25 -2.68
N LEU A 58 -11.12 -11.57 -2.25
CA LEU A 58 -12.12 -12.16 -1.35
C LEU A 58 -12.91 -13.30 -2.02
N LEU A 59 -13.12 -13.26 -3.33
CA LEU A 59 -13.73 -14.34 -4.09
C LEU A 59 -12.79 -15.54 -4.27
N SER A 60 -11.49 -15.33 -4.22
CA SER A 60 -10.47 -16.38 -4.45
C SER A 60 -10.05 -17.09 -3.16
N VAL A 61 -10.40 -16.55 -1.99
CA VAL A 61 -10.06 -17.16 -0.70
C VAL A 61 -11.10 -18.20 -0.33
N ASN A 62 -10.72 -19.48 -0.32
CA ASN A 62 -11.63 -20.60 -0.07
C ASN A 62 -11.45 -21.24 1.31
N GLY A 63 -10.40 -20.89 2.05
CA GLY A 63 -10.12 -21.47 3.36
C GLY A 63 -8.95 -20.80 4.08
N HIS A 64 -8.63 -21.31 5.25
CA HIS A 64 -7.57 -20.79 6.11
C HIS A 64 -6.24 -20.63 5.38
N ASN A 65 -5.86 -21.64 4.56
CA ASN A 65 -4.56 -21.65 3.89
C ASN A 65 -4.44 -20.62 2.77
N ASP A 66 -5.56 -20.10 2.27
CA ASP A 66 -5.58 -19.14 1.17
C ASP A 66 -5.47 -17.68 1.65
N THR A 67 -5.62 -17.43 2.96
CA THR A 67 -5.61 -16.05 3.50
C THR A 67 -4.31 -15.29 3.22
N PHE A 68 -3.18 -16.00 3.15
CA PHE A 68 -1.85 -15.45 2.83
C PHE A 68 -1.14 -16.27 1.75
N GLY A 69 -1.90 -16.83 0.81
CA GLY A 69 -1.40 -17.57 -0.33
C GLY A 69 -1.26 -16.71 -1.58
N ILE A 70 -1.25 -17.40 -2.72
CA ILE A 70 -1.04 -16.80 -4.05
C ILE A 70 -1.98 -15.62 -4.35
N TRP A 71 -3.22 -15.66 -3.88
CA TRP A 71 -4.20 -14.60 -4.11
C TRP A 71 -3.94 -13.36 -3.27
N TRP A 72 -3.37 -13.53 -2.09
CA TRP A 72 -2.88 -12.41 -1.29
C TRP A 72 -1.65 -11.75 -1.90
N ASP A 73 -0.70 -12.55 -2.38
CA ASP A 73 0.48 -12.04 -3.11
C ASP A 73 0.06 -11.27 -4.36
N ARG A 74 -0.90 -11.84 -5.10
CA ARG A 74 -1.46 -11.20 -6.28
C ARG A 74 -2.13 -9.86 -5.95
N ARG A 75 -2.96 -9.82 -4.92
CA ARG A 75 -3.60 -8.60 -4.45
C ARG A 75 -2.57 -7.51 -4.13
N ASN A 76 -1.49 -7.87 -3.43
CA ASN A 76 -0.43 -6.91 -3.07
C ASN A 76 0.31 -6.40 -4.31
N ALA A 77 0.61 -7.26 -5.27
CA ALA A 77 1.23 -6.86 -6.54
C ALA A 77 0.33 -5.91 -7.34
N ASP A 78 -0.96 -6.22 -7.45
CA ASP A 78 -1.94 -5.39 -8.15
C ASP A 78 -2.12 -4.02 -7.48
N LEU A 79 -2.20 -3.99 -6.14
CA LEU A 79 -2.26 -2.73 -5.38
C LEU A 79 -1.00 -1.88 -5.56
N ARG A 80 0.18 -2.49 -5.70
CA ARG A 80 1.42 -1.76 -5.98
C ARG A 80 1.39 -1.03 -7.32
N PHE A 81 0.71 -1.58 -8.33
CA PHE A 81 0.53 -0.90 -9.61
C PHE A 81 -0.46 0.28 -9.52
N VAL A 82 -1.47 0.17 -8.70
CA VAL A 82 -2.54 1.17 -8.55
C VAL A 82 -2.16 2.31 -7.61
N LEU A 83 -1.48 2.02 -6.51
CA LEU A 83 -1.11 3.00 -5.48
C LEU A 83 0.19 3.72 -5.85
N ASN A 84 0.36 4.96 -5.37
CA ASN A 84 1.66 5.62 -5.38
C ASN A 84 2.53 5.10 -4.21
N ALA A 85 3.81 5.46 -4.18
CA ALA A 85 4.74 4.95 -3.17
C ALA A 85 4.27 5.21 -1.74
N TRP A 86 3.87 6.45 -1.42
CA TRP A 86 3.37 6.82 -0.10
C TRP A 86 2.10 6.05 0.29
N GLN A 87 1.13 5.93 -0.63
CA GLN A 87 -0.09 5.17 -0.40
C GLN A 87 0.20 3.70 -0.13
N TYR A 88 1.13 3.12 -0.88
CA TYR A 88 1.50 1.72 -0.72
C TYR A 88 2.23 1.46 0.60
N ASP A 89 3.15 2.34 1.01
CA ASP A 89 3.85 2.24 2.29
C ASP A 89 2.86 2.35 3.46
N LYS A 90 1.92 3.29 3.38
CA LYS A 90 0.84 3.43 4.38
C LYS A 90 -0.07 2.20 4.40
N TYR A 91 -0.44 1.66 3.23
CA TYR A 91 -1.19 0.42 3.11
C TYR A 91 -0.49 -0.74 3.82
N MET A 92 0.80 -0.94 3.60
CA MET A 92 1.58 -2.01 4.24
C MET A 92 1.68 -1.84 5.75
N SER A 93 1.74 -0.61 6.26
CA SER A 93 1.81 -0.30 7.69
C SER A 93 0.50 -0.58 8.43
N CYS A 94 -0.63 -0.62 7.75
CA CYS A 94 -1.94 -0.88 8.32
C CYS A 94 -2.29 -2.38 8.23
N ALA A 95 -2.11 -3.13 9.32
CA ALA A 95 -2.34 -4.57 9.33
C ALA A 95 -3.75 -4.96 8.86
N TYR A 96 -4.78 -4.17 9.18
CA TYR A 96 -6.16 -4.39 8.76
C TYR A 96 -6.41 -4.12 7.26
N PHE A 97 -5.49 -3.46 6.55
CA PHE A 97 -5.49 -3.35 5.09
C PHE A 97 -4.62 -4.42 4.44
N TYR A 98 -3.40 -4.60 4.97
CA TYR A 98 -2.41 -5.51 4.41
C TYR A 98 -2.82 -6.98 4.59
N ARG A 99 -3.37 -7.33 5.76
CA ARG A 99 -3.90 -8.65 6.11
C ARG A 99 -5.37 -8.56 6.50
N PRO A 100 -6.27 -8.27 5.54
CA PRO A 100 -7.64 -7.87 5.86
C PRO A 100 -8.48 -9.00 6.43
N VAL A 101 -8.14 -10.25 6.09
CA VAL A 101 -8.96 -11.44 6.39
C VAL A 101 -8.15 -12.43 7.21
N ALA A 102 -8.79 -13.04 8.19
CA ALA A 102 -8.31 -14.18 8.94
C ALA A 102 -9.42 -15.23 9.07
N TRP A 103 -9.04 -16.49 9.23
CA TRP A 103 -9.95 -17.56 9.57
C TRP A 103 -9.88 -17.82 11.08
N LYS A 104 -10.98 -17.61 11.79
CA LYS A 104 -11.05 -17.79 13.25
C LYS A 104 -12.32 -18.52 13.62
N SER A 105 -12.20 -19.53 14.49
CA SER A 105 -13.36 -20.26 15.04
C SER A 105 -14.34 -20.78 13.99
N GLY A 106 -13.83 -21.25 12.84
CA GLY A 106 -14.65 -21.79 11.77
C GLY A 106 -15.34 -20.74 10.87
N GLY A 107 -14.91 -19.48 10.92
CA GLY A 107 -15.48 -18.40 10.12
C GLY A 107 -14.49 -17.33 9.71
N TRP A 108 -14.92 -16.48 8.76
CA TRP A 108 -14.17 -15.33 8.28
C TRP A 108 -14.19 -14.21 9.32
N SER A 109 -13.04 -13.64 9.60
CA SER A 109 -12.85 -12.51 10.49
C SER A 109 -12.10 -11.39 9.76
N PHE A 110 -12.61 -10.17 9.85
CA PHE A 110 -12.05 -9.00 9.20
C PHE A 110 -11.49 -8.04 10.23
N GLY A 111 -10.16 -7.80 10.19
CA GLY A 111 -9.47 -6.94 11.14
C GLY A 111 -9.96 -5.49 11.14
N ILE A 112 -10.48 -5.04 10.01
CA ILE A 112 -10.96 -3.66 9.82
C ILE A 112 -12.10 -3.27 10.76
N TYR A 113 -12.90 -4.22 11.21
CA TYR A 113 -14.04 -3.97 12.11
C TYR A 113 -13.67 -3.63 13.56
N SER A 114 -12.40 -3.79 13.93
CA SER A 114 -11.89 -3.27 15.21
C SER A 114 -11.54 -1.77 15.15
N HIS A 115 -11.51 -1.19 13.94
CA HIS A 115 -11.10 0.20 13.71
C HIS A 115 -12.27 1.06 13.21
N TYR A 116 -13.30 0.46 12.60
CA TYR A 116 -14.39 1.17 11.95
C TYR A 116 -15.76 0.57 12.25
N ASP A 117 -16.75 1.44 12.45
CA ASP A 117 -18.15 1.06 12.50
C ASP A 117 -18.60 0.50 11.13
N ARG A 118 -19.25 -0.65 11.15
CA ARG A 118 -19.78 -1.38 9.98
C ARG A 118 -20.74 -0.56 9.13
N ASN A 119 -21.45 0.38 9.74
CA ASN A 119 -22.50 1.16 9.09
C ASN A 119 -21.98 2.48 8.49
N ARG A 120 -20.72 2.82 8.74
CA ARG A 120 -20.17 4.10 8.30
C ARG A 120 -19.37 3.96 7.01
N PHE A 121 -19.80 4.68 5.97
CA PHE A 121 -19.09 4.85 4.71
C PHE A 121 -18.67 6.32 4.54
N TYR A 122 -17.51 6.54 3.92
CA TYR A 122 -16.93 7.87 3.71
C TYR A 122 -17.11 8.34 2.28
N HIS A 123 -17.30 7.41 1.32
CA HIS A 123 -17.43 7.70 -0.11
C HIS A 123 -18.72 7.09 -0.66
N ALA A 124 -19.21 7.64 -1.77
CA ALA A 124 -20.20 6.98 -2.58
C ALA A 124 -19.64 5.65 -3.12
N ARG A 125 -20.52 4.71 -3.44
CA ARG A 125 -20.11 3.44 -4.04
C ARG A 125 -19.41 3.69 -5.37
N PRO A 126 -18.29 2.98 -5.66
CA PRO A 126 -17.64 3.10 -6.98
C PRO A 126 -18.57 2.60 -8.08
N THR A 127 -18.44 3.17 -9.30
CA THR A 127 -19.33 2.82 -10.41
C THR A 127 -19.26 1.34 -10.76
N VAL A 128 -18.07 0.76 -10.64
CA VAL A 128 -17.81 -0.67 -10.86
C VAL A 128 -18.50 -1.60 -9.85
N PHE A 129 -19.01 -1.08 -8.73
CA PHE A 129 -19.72 -1.89 -7.73
C PHE A 129 -20.90 -2.67 -8.30
N VAL A 130 -21.62 -2.11 -9.26
CA VAL A 130 -22.77 -2.76 -9.89
C VAL A 130 -22.35 -3.68 -11.03
N THR A 131 -21.36 -3.28 -11.81
CA THR A 131 -21.00 -3.91 -13.09
C THR A 131 -19.92 -4.96 -12.96
N TYR A 132 -18.96 -4.80 -12.04
CA TYR A 132 -17.85 -5.72 -11.88
C TYR A 132 -18.25 -6.98 -11.13
N LYS A 133 -17.89 -8.15 -11.67
CA LYS A 133 -18.26 -9.47 -11.14
C LYS A 133 -17.07 -10.28 -10.64
N GLY A 134 -15.86 -9.75 -10.77
CA GLY A 134 -14.63 -10.44 -10.42
C GLY A 134 -13.87 -11.00 -11.63
N GLY A 135 -12.66 -11.49 -11.38
CA GLY A 135 -11.88 -12.28 -12.34
C GLY A 135 -10.74 -11.55 -13.06
N ASN A 136 -10.43 -10.28 -12.72
CA ASN A 136 -9.27 -9.62 -13.29
C ASN A 136 -7.94 -10.26 -12.84
N ASN A 137 -7.91 -10.82 -11.63
CA ASN A 137 -6.76 -11.52 -11.08
C ASN A 137 -6.40 -12.82 -11.82
N HIS A 138 -7.31 -13.33 -12.66
CA HIS A 138 -7.08 -14.50 -13.53
C HIS A 138 -6.67 -14.14 -14.96
N LYS A 139 -6.70 -12.85 -15.34
CA LYS A 139 -6.42 -12.45 -16.73
C LYS A 139 -4.92 -12.37 -17.02
N SER A 140 -4.19 -11.59 -16.24
CA SER A 140 -2.76 -11.33 -16.42
C SER A 140 -2.18 -10.82 -15.11
N ASP A 141 -0.93 -11.17 -14.82
CA ASP A 141 -0.17 -10.64 -13.69
C ASP A 141 0.20 -9.18 -13.84
N ARG A 142 -0.03 -8.61 -15.01
CA ARG A 142 0.19 -7.21 -15.35
C ARG A 142 -1.09 -6.43 -15.63
N PHE A 143 -2.27 -7.01 -15.39
CA PHE A 143 -3.55 -6.37 -15.73
C PHE A 143 -3.66 -4.93 -15.21
N TYR A 144 -3.30 -4.71 -13.94
CA TYR A 144 -3.33 -3.36 -13.35
C TYR A 144 -2.06 -2.54 -13.65
N ALA A 145 -0.95 -3.14 -14.05
CA ALA A 145 0.22 -2.43 -14.54
C ALA A 145 -0.07 -1.74 -15.88
N ASP A 146 -0.81 -2.45 -16.75
CA ASP A 146 -1.14 -1.98 -18.10
C ASP A 146 -2.39 -1.08 -18.10
N ARG A 147 -3.16 -1.07 -17.02
CA ARG A 147 -4.30 -0.18 -16.83
C ARG A 147 -3.86 1.19 -16.30
N HIS A 148 -4.06 2.21 -17.09
CA HIS A 148 -3.73 3.59 -16.69
C HIS A 148 -4.66 4.05 -15.55
N VAL A 149 -4.16 4.05 -14.32
CA VAL A 149 -4.85 4.60 -13.15
C VAL A 149 -4.18 5.91 -12.76
N THR A 150 -4.94 7.01 -12.83
CA THR A 150 -4.43 8.34 -12.43
C THR A 150 -4.12 8.33 -10.93
N LYS A 151 -2.85 8.55 -10.61
CA LYS A 151 -2.35 8.64 -9.24
C LYS A 151 -2.19 10.10 -8.84
N PRO A 152 -2.46 10.48 -7.57
CA PRO A 152 -2.17 11.83 -7.11
C PRO A 152 -0.66 12.08 -7.14
N ALA A 153 -0.28 13.32 -7.42
CA ALA A 153 1.11 13.75 -7.30
C ALA A 153 1.58 13.53 -5.86
N VAL A 154 2.78 12.98 -5.70
CA VAL A 154 3.41 12.85 -4.39
C VAL A 154 3.94 14.22 -4.01
N HIS A 155 3.18 15.01 -3.25
CA HIS A 155 3.70 16.18 -2.60
C HIS A 155 4.63 15.71 -1.48
N HIS A 156 5.93 15.78 -1.72
CA HIS A 156 6.91 15.73 -0.65
C HIS A 156 6.76 17.02 0.15
N ASN A 157 5.87 17.03 1.12
CA ASN A 157 5.93 18.03 2.17
C ASN A 157 7.21 17.72 2.95
N ASN A 158 8.29 18.42 2.58
CA ASN A 158 9.48 18.57 3.39
C ASN A 158 9.03 19.34 4.66
N HIS A 159 8.44 18.62 5.59
CA HIS A 159 8.35 19.11 6.96
C HIS A 159 9.78 19.05 7.50
N ASN A 160 10.55 20.10 7.23
CA ASN A 160 11.65 20.47 8.08
C ASN A 160 11.05 20.65 9.49
N ILE A 161 11.14 19.61 10.28
CA ILE A 161 10.99 19.71 11.72
C ILE A 161 12.20 20.52 12.16
N HIS A 162 12.04 21.84 12.20
CA HIS A 162 12.89 22.68 13.00
C HIS A 162 12.59 22.27 14.45
N ASN A 163 13.43 21.42 14.98
CA ASN A 163 13.54 21.23 16.40
C ASN A 163 14.12 22.53 16.98
N ASN A 164 13.27 23.52 17.18
CA ASN A 164 13.56 24.59 18.13
C ASN A 164 13.42 23.98 19.52
N HIS A 165 14.48 23.37 19.98
CA HIS A 165 14.73 23.24 21.41
C HIS A 165 15.15 24.62 21.91
N ASP A 166 14.19 25.49 22.17
CA ASP A 166 14.37 26.61 23.06
C ASP A 166 14.51 26.05 24.49
N ILE A 167 15.73 25.77 24.84
CA ILE A 167 16.10 25.61 26.26
C ILE A 167 16.17 27.03 26.83
N HIS A 168 15.06 27.46 27.42
CA HIS A 168 15.11 28.53 28.43
C HIS A 168 16.01 28.06 29.54
N ASN A 169 17.25 28.59 29.57
CA ASN A 169 18.02 28.60 30.77
C ASN A 169 18.20 30.04 31.23
N SER A 170 17.46 30.31 32.28
CA SER A 170 17.42 31.55 33.05
C SER A 170 18.72 31.71 33.82
N THR A 171 19.22 32.98 33.83
CA THR A 171 20.02 33.62 34.87
C THR A 171 21.44 33.14 35.14
N ARG A 172 22.41 33.96 34.72
CA ARG A 172 23.35 34.60 35.66
C ARG A 172 24.14 35.75 35.01
N PRO A 173 24.52 36.77 35.80
CA PRO A 173 24.99 38.04 35.29
C PRO A 173 26.52 38.13 35.12
N ASN A 174 26.86 38.98 34.16
CA ASN A 174 27.98 39.89 34.06
C ASN A 174 29.23 39.69 34.93
N THR A 175 30.40 39.55 34.32
CA THR A 175 31.59 40.35 34.63
C THR A 175 32.63 40.22 33.51
N ASN A 176 32.90 41.34 32.86
CA ASN A 176 34.18 42.02 32.68
C ASN A 176 35.24 41.45 31.70
N THR A 177 35.54 42.32 30.74
CA THR A 177 36.85 42.77 30.25
C THR A 177 37.78 41.76 29.56
N GLY A 178 38.09 42.13 28.34
CA GLY A 178 39.25 41.58 27.62
C GLY A 178 39.32 42.04 26.14
N THR A 179 39.63 43.32 25.94
CA THR A 179 40.10 43.88 24.70
C THR A 179 41.36 43.15 24.23
N TRP A 180 41.49 42.78 22.92
CA TRP A 180 42.73 42.86 22.17
C TRP A 180 42.47 42.86 20.65
N HIS A 181 43.05 43.81 20.06
CA HIS A 181 43.34 44.28 18.72
C HIS A 181 43.53 43.21 17.61
N ASN A 182 42.93 43.46 16.47
CA ASN A 182 43.42 43.88 15.19
C ASN A 182 44.77 43.26 14.70
N THR A 183 44.72 42.66 13.50
CA THR A 183 45.61 42.96 12.37
C THR A 183 45.19 42.11 11.16
N ASN A 184 44.66 42.69 10.20
CA ASN A 184 45.00 43.05 8.82
C ASN A 184 46.12 42.23 8.14
N THR A 185 45.85 41.75 6.93
CA THR A 185 46.59 41.64 5.67
C THR A 185 46.03 40.43 4.90
N GLY A 186 45.49 40.49 3.74
CA GLY A 186 45.84 41.17 2.51
C GLY A 186 46.39 40.19 1.48
N ARG A 187 45.78 40.19 0.30
CA ARG A 187 46.26 39.77 -1.06
C ARG A 187 45.43 38.69 -1.71
N THR A 188 44.59 39.04 -2.67
CA THR A 188 44.75 39.32 -4.11
C THR A 188 45.20 38.16 -5.00
N HIS A 189 44.37 37.98 -6.04
CA HIS A 189 44.62 37.53 -7.40
C HIS A 189 44.80 36.06 -7.74
N GLY A 190 44.06 35.69 -8.79
CA GLY A 190 44.28 34.52 -9.61
C GLY A 190 43.14 34.24 -10.57
N ASN A 191 43.01 35.07 -11.58
CA ASN A 191 42.22 34.84 -12.79
C ASN A 191 42.93 33.78 -13.66
N GLY A 192 42.21 32.80 -14.18
CA GLY A 192 42.76 31.79 -15.10
C GLY A 192 41.69 31.21 -16.02
N ASN A 193 41.46 31.89 -17.12
CA ASN A 193 40.81 31.38 -18.32
C ASN A 193 41.65 30.27 -18.94
N GLY A 194 41.05 29.15 -19.35
CA GLY A 194 41.67 28.11 -20.17
C GLY A 194 40.66 27.47 -21.12
N HIS A 195 40.61 28.00 -22.31
CA HIS A 195 40.02 27.36 -23.51
C HIS A 195 40.89 26.16 -23.91
N GLY A 196 40.23 25.04 -24.29
CA GLY A 196 40.87 23.90 -24.91
C GLY A 196 39.91 23.14 -25.81
N ASN A 197 39.90 23.56 -27.06
CA ASN A 197 39.24 22.89 -28.18
C ASN A 197 40.13 21.70 -28.62
N GLY A 198 39.56 20.54 -28.93
CA GLY A 198 40.28 19.38 -29.44
C GLY A 198 39.41 18.40 -30.17
N SER A 199 39.21 18.63 -31.44
CA SER A 199 38.68 17.68 -32.43
C SER A 199 39.63 16.51 -32.63
N GLY A 200 39.13 15.28 -32.78
CA GLY A 200 39.88 14.10 -33.18
C GLY A 200 39.01 13.06 -33.84
N HIS A 201 38.98 13.10 -35.13
CA HIS A 201 38.42 12.16 -36.10
C HIS A 201 39.42 11.02 -36.33
N PHE A 202 38.97 9.79 -36.62
CA PHE A 202 39.55 8.64 -37.38
C PHE A 202 38.95 7.37 -36.78
N GLY A 203 38.32 6.40 -37.50
CA GLY A 203 38.47 5.96 -38.85
C GLY A 203 38.67 4.43 -38.85
N ARG A 204 37.68 3.72 -39.39
CA ARG A 204 37.74 2.41 -40.09
C ARG A 204 38.80 1.35 -39.69
N LYS A 205 38.31 0.17 -39.29
CA LYS A 205 38.31 -1.08 -40.12
C LYS A 205 37.34 -2.07 -39.53
#